data_f5e08648748ddc027e1f510c61b79379
#
_entry.id   f5e08648748ddc027e1f510c61b79379
#
_cell.length_a   1.000
_cell.length_b   1.000
_cell.length_c   1.000
_cell.angle_alpha   90.00
_cell.angle_beta   90.00
_cell.angle_gamma   90.00
#
_symmetry.space_group_name_H-M   'P 1'
#
loop_
_entity.id
_entity.type
_entity.pdbx_description
1 polymer ?
#
loop_
_entity_poly.entity_id
_entity_poly.type
_entity_poly.pdbx_seq_one_letter_code
_entity_poly.pdbx_strand_id
1 'polypeptide(L)'
;STDVHEDELPVYLFSAAEVILHGFEAQFVWQMSDPFKLTLQGDYIRARLNGGGDLPRTPPLRVAAELAYEQDAISADMRATRYMQQDKTAALETATDGYTLLDASISYRFNLGTSQLTAYVKGQNLTDEEVRVHTSFLKDSTPLPGRSMALGVRGSF
;
A
#
# COMPACT_ATOMS: atom_id res chain seq x y z
N SER A 1 18.31 46.53 -22.85
CA SER A 1 18.43 46.01 -21.50
C SER A 1 17.62 44.73 -21.42
N THR A 2 18.24 43.58 -21.53
CA THR A 2 17.64 42.26 -21.35
C THR A 2 17.83 41.87 -19.91
N ASP A 3 16.78 42.02 -19.10
CA ASP A 3 16.74 41.46 -17.77
C ASP A 3 16.66 39.94 -17.92
N VAL A 4 17.77 39.26 -17.71
CA VAL A 4 17.83 37.82 -17.55
C VAL A 4 17.30 37.57 -16.14
N HIS A 5 16.05 37.09 -16.04
CA HIS A 5 15.60 36.44 -14.83
C HIS A 5 16.46 35.19 -14.65
N GLU A 6 17.39 35.23 -13.73
CA GLU A 6 18.05 34.02 -13.25
C GLU A 6 16.95 33.12 -12.64
N ASP A 7 16.74 32.00 -13.26
CA ASP A 7 15.92 30.93 -12.69
C ASP A 7 16.51 30.53 -11.33
N GLU A 8 15.95 31.06 -10.24
CA GLU A 8 16.37 30.71 -8.90
C GLU A 8 16.08 29.19 -8.71
N LEU A 9 17.16 28.42 -8.69
CA LEU A 9 17.09 27.02 -8.38
C LEU A 9 16.51 26.83 -6.97
N PRO A 10 15.62 25.87 -6.74
CA PRO A 10 15.05 25.62 -5.43
C PRO A 10 16.15 25.27 -4.43
N VAL A 11 16.27 26.09 -3.38
CA VAL A 11 17.23 25.87 -2.30
C VAL A 11 16.61 24.94 -1.26
N TYR A 12 17.25 23.79 -1.01
CA TYR A 12 16.86 22.87 0.05
C TYR A 12 17.71 23.13 1.29
N LEU A 13 17.05 23.51 2.39
CA LEU A 13 17.69 23.66 3.69
C LEU A 13 17.48 22.38 4.50
N PHE A 14 18.58 21.76 4.90
CA PHE A 14 18.57 20.63 5.82
C PHE A 14 18.82 21.14 7.24
N SER A 15 17.90 20.90 8.15
CA SER A 15 18.05 21.23 9.57
C SER A 15 17.77 20.00 10.43
N ALA A 16 18.54 19.86 11.51
CA ALA A 16 18.23 18.86 12.53
C ALA A 16 17.06 19.36 13.37
N ALA A 17 16.11 18.46 13.65
CA ALA A 17 14.97 18.74 14.51
C ALA A 17 14.70 17.55 15.43
N GLU A 18 14.29 17.83 16.66
CA GLU A 18 13.81 16.80 17.57
C GLU A 18 12.40 16.36 17.16
N VAL A 19 12.18 15.06 17.10
CA VAL A 19 10.91 14.44 16.65
C VAL A 19 10.39 13.52 17.73
N ILE A 20 9.08 13.58 17.97
CA ILE A 20 8.35 12.65 18.81
C ILE A 20 7.59 11.71 17.89
N LEU A 21 7.92 10.43 17.98
CA LEU A 21 7.28 9.33 17.24
C LEU A 21 6.56 8.40 18.20
N HIS A 22 5.32 8.06 17.91
CA HIS A 22 4.59 7.00 18.58
C HIS A 22 3.63 6.32 17.61
N GLY A 23 3.35 5.06 17.87
CA GLY A 23 2.45 4.29 17.01
C GLY A 23 2.21 2.89 17.55
N PHE A 24 1.46 2.13 16.79
CA PHE A 24 1.26 0.71 17.04
C PHE A 24 1.15 -0.05 15.72
N GLU A 25 1.45 -1.33 15.79
CA GLU A 25 1.20 -2.31 14.74
C GLU A 25 0.56 -3.53 15.39
N ALA A 26 -0.46 -4.09 14.73
CA ALA A 26 -1.15 -5.28 15.21
C ALA A 26 -1.49 -6.20 14.04
N GLN A 27 -1.37 -7.51 14.27
CA GLN A 27 -1.82 -8.55 13.36
C GLN A 27 -2.57 -9.62 14.14
N PHE A 28 -3.71 -10.02 13.60
CA PHE A 28 -4.48 -11.14 14.11
C PHE A 28 -4.68 -12.15 12.99
N VAL A 29 -4.34 -13.41 13.25
CA VAL A 29 -4.48 -14.52 12.30
C VAL A 29 -5.42 -15.56 12.90
N TRP A 30 -6.45 -15.90 12.16
CA TRP A 30 -7.42 -16.89 12.56
C TRP A 30 -7.60 -17.97 11.51
N GLN A 31 -7.28 -19.23 11.86
CA GLN A 31 -7.61 -20.40 11.05
C GLN A 31 -9.08 -20.75 11.30
N MET A 32 -9.95 -20.26 10.42
CA MET A 32 -11.41 -20.42 10.55
C MET A 32 -11.85 -21.88 10.35
N SER A 33 -11.19 -22.58 9.43
CA SER A 33 -11.30 -24.01 9.14
C SER A 33 -10.05 -24.45 8.37
N ASP A 34 -9.89 -25.72 8.06
CA ASP A 34 -8.72 -26.22 7.34
C ASP A 34 -8.42 -25.43 6.04
N PRO A 35 -9.44 -25.16 5.15
CA PRO A 35 -9.15 -24.41 3.92
C PRO A 35 -9.15 -22.88 4.09
N PHE A 36 -9.70 -22.32 5.18
CA PHE A 36 -9.89 -20.86 5.31
C PHE A 36 -9.09 -20.23 6.43
N LYS A 37 -8.32 -19.21 6.08
CA LYS A 37 -7.56 -18.39 7.01
C LYS A 37 -7.92 -16.90 6.83
N LEU A 38 -8.27 -16.24 7.93
CA LEU A 38 -8.49 -14.80 8.00
C LEU A 38 -7.28 -14.14 8.66
N THR A 39 -6.76 -13.09 8.02
CA THR A 39 -5.72 -12.23 8.61
C THR A 39 -6.23 -10.80 8.68
N LEU A 40 -6.19 -10.21 9.87
CA LEU A 40 -6.49 -8.79 10.09
C LEU A 40 -5.20 -8.08 10.46
N GLN A 41 -4.96 -6.89 9.91
CA GLN A 41 -3.77 -6.08 10.16
C GLN A 41 -4.17 -4.63 10.38
N GLY A 42 -3.42 -3.94 11.22
CA GLY A 42 -3.58 -2.50 11.41
C GLY A 42 -2.27 -1.89 11.88
N ASP A 43 -1.94 -0.75 11.33
CA ASP A 43 -0.78 0.04 11.71
C ASP A 43 -1.11 1.53 11.72
N TYR A 44 -0.54 2.20 12.71
CA TYR A 44 -0.67 3.62 12.92
C TYR A 44 0.63 4.20 13.42
N ILE A 45 1.04 5.31 12.87
CA ILE A 45 2.16 6.11 13.35
C ILE A 45 1.77 7.58 13.43
N ARG A 46 2.23 8.25 14.45
CA ARG A 46 2.14 9.69 14.65
C ARG A 46 3.53 10.26 14.82
N ALA A 47 3.89 11.19 13.96
CA ALA A 47 5.17 11.87 13.99
C ALA A 47 4.97 13.40 14.11
N ARG A 48 5.61 14.02 15.09
CA ARG A 48 5.52 15.47 15.34
C ARG A 48 6.89 16.05 15.69
N LEU A 49 7.08 17.32 15.34
CA LEU A 49 8.22 18.09 15.83
C LEU A 49 8.04 18.42 17.31
N ASN A 50 9.11 18.38 18.10
CA ASN A 50 9.06 18.68 19.53
C ASN A 50 8.62 20.14 19.79
N GLY A 51 8.95 21.06 18.89
CA GLY A 51 8.51 22.47 18.92
C GLY A 51 7.11 22.73 18.38
N GLY A 52 6.34 21.70 18.00
CA GLY A 52 5.01 21.79 17.39
C GLY A 52 5.02 21.62 15.88
N GLY A 53 3.88 21.18 15.35
CA GLY A 53 3.71 20.83 13.93
C GLY A 53 3.90 19.34 13.64
N ASP A 54 3.38 18.91 12.49
CA ASP A 54 3.45 17.55 12.03
C ASP A 54 4.69 17.29 11.18
N LEU A 55 5.19 16.06 11.23
CA LEU A 55 6.30 15.66 10.39
C LEU A 55 5.76 15.34 8.99
N PRO A 56 6.40 15.83 7.92
CA PRO A 56 5.94 15.59 6.57
C PRO A 56 5.97 14.09 6.22
N ARG A 57 5.05 13.67 5.35
CA ARG A 57 4.94 12.31 4.83
C ARG A 57 4.75 11.23 5.89
N THR A 58 4.11 11.60 6.99
CA THR A 58 3.68 10.61 7.99
C THR A 58 2.55 9.76 7.39
N PRO A 59 2.69 8.42 7.31
CA PRO A 59 1.66 7.58 6.71
C PRO A 59 0.33 7.66 7.47
N PRO A 60 -0.81 7.55 6.78
CA PRO A 60 -2.12 7.45 7.42
C PRO A 60 -2.29 6.14 8.19
N LEU A 61 -3.27 6.08 9.09
CA LEU A 61 -3.74 4.81 9.65
C LEU A 61 -4.15 3.87 8.52
N ARG A 62 -3.64 2.65 8.55
CA ARG A 62 -3.98 1.58 7.62
C ARG A 62 -4.59 0.41 8.35
N VAL A 63 -5.66 -0.16 7.79
CA VAL A 63 -6.23 -1.43 8.22
C VAL A 63 -6.43 -2.33 7.01
N ALA A 64 -6.22 -3.64 7.19
CA ALA A 64 -6.40 -4.61 6.14
C ALA A 64 -7.06 -5.88 6.66
N ALA A 65 -7.85 -6.51 5.79
CA ALA A 65 -8.40 -7.83 6.00
C ALA A 65 -8.07 -8.70 4.78
N GLU A 66 -7.56 -9.89 5.00
CA GLU A 66 -7.24 -10.86 3.98
C GLU A 66 -7.90 -12.19 4.31
N LEU A 67 -8.67 -12.73 3.36
CA LEU A 67 -9.21 -14.09 3.41
C LEU A 67 -8.45 -14.95 2.42
N ALA A 68 -7.78 -15.96 2.92
CA ALA A 68 -7.09 -16.97 2.13
C ALA A 68 -7.84 -18.30 2.17
N TYR A 69 -7.87 -18.96 1.03
CA TYR A 69 -8.39 -20.29 0.84
C TYR A 69 -7.29 -21.17 0.25
N GLU A 70 -7.06 -22.30 0.86
CA GLU A 70 -6.10 -23.29 0.37
C GLU A 70 -6.65 -24.70 0.57
N GLN A 71 -6.91 -25.39 -0.53
CA GLN A 71 -7.35 -26.79 -0.51
C GLN A 71 -6.88 -27.51 -1.78
N ASP A 72 -6.21 -28.65 -1.58
CA ASP A 72 -5.70 -29.52 -2.65
C ASP A 72 -4.81 -28.75 -3.65
N ALA A 73 -5.30 -28.57 -4.85
CA ALA A 73 -4.61 -27.90 -5.95
C ALA A 73 -4.97 -26.41 -6.07
N ILE A 74 -5.95 -25.91 -5.31
CA ILE A 74 -6.49 -24.56 -5.42
C ILE A 74 -5.97 -23.72 -4.27
N SER A 75 -5.43 -22.54 -4.59
CA SER A 75 -5.17 -21.48 -3.63
C SER A 75 -5.79 -20.20 -4.14
N ALA A 76 -6.49 -19.48 -3.26
CA ALA A 76 -7.09 -18.19 -3.58
C ALA A 76 -6.93 -17.24 -2.39
N ASP A 77 -6.78 -15.97 -2.67
CA ASP A 77 -6.79 -14.92 -1.64
C ASP A 77 -7.54 -13.68 -2.13
N MET A 78 -8.12 -12.98 -1.18
CA MET A 78 -8.72 -11.67 -1.38
C MET A 78 -8.34 -10.77 -0.22
N ARG A 79 -7.81 -9.59 -0.54
CA ARG A 79 -7.34 -8.62 0.43
C ARG A 79 -8.00 -7.27 0.19
N ALA A 80 -8.65 -6.74 1.22
CA ALA A 80 -9.12 -5.37 1.26
C ALA A 80 -8.20 -4.56 2.20
N THR A 81 -7.68 -3.43 1.72
CA THR A 81 -6.83 -2.52 2.50
C THR A 81 -7.42 -1.13 2.48
N ARG A 82 -7.79 -0.61 3.65
CA ARG A 82 -8.25 0.76 3.83
C ARG A 82 -7.12 1.64 4.36
N TYR A 83 -6.81 2.69 3.63
CA TYR A 83 -5.98 3.81 4.06
C TYR A 83 -6.92 4.94 4.48
N MET A 84 -6.77 5.44 5.68
CA MET A 84 -7.58 6.57 6.15
C MET A 84 -7.08 7.87 5.53
N GLN A 85 -7.89 8.91 5.59
CA GLN A 85 -7.47 10.25 5.21
C GLN A 85 -6.29 10.70 6.08
N GLN A 86 -5.33 11.38 5.47
CA GLN A 86 -4.23 12.04 6.19
C GLN A 86 -4.35 13.55 6.05
N ASP A 87 -4.81 14.17 7.12
CA ASP A 87 -5.00 15.61 7.28
C ASP A 87 -3.99 16.27 8.23
N LYS A 88 -3.16 15.44 8.90
CA LYS A 88 -2.10 15.90 9.80
C LYS A 88 -0.81 16.09 9.01
N THR A 89 -0.73 17.22 8.36
CA THR A 89 0.31 17.57 7.39
C THR A 89 1.28 18.60 7.95
N ALA A 90 2.51 18.57 7.46
CA ALA A 90 3.48 19.62 7.73
C ALA A 90 3.12 20.92 6.98
N ALA A 91 3.82 22.01 7.29
CA ALA A 91 3.69 23.26 6.54
C ALA A 91 3.97 23.03 5.05
N LEU A 92 3.09 23.55 4.18
CA LEU A 92 3.14 23.40 2.71
C LEU A 92 2.87 21.97 2.19
N GLU A 93 2.49 21.04 3.03
CA GLU A 93 2.08 19.71 2.63
C GLU A 93 0.57 19.64 2.44
N THR A 94 0.12 19.04 1.34
CA THR A 94 -1.31 18.82 1.06
C THR A 94 -1.84 17.59 1.82
N ALA A 95 -3.09 17.64 2.24
CA ALA A 95 -3.80 16.46 2.74
C ALA A 95 -3.99 15.41 1.63
N THR A 96 -4.29 14.19 2.03
CA THR A 96 -4.57 13.09 1.09
C THR A 96 -5.83 12.38 1.53
N ASP A 97 -6.77 12.21 0.62
CA ASP A 97 -8.02 11.48 0.87
C ASP A 97 -7.74 10.01 1.18
N GLY A 98 -8.64 9.41 1.95
CA GLY A 98 -8.57 7.99 2.23
C GLY A 98 -9.13 7.17 1.06
N TYR A 99 -8.56 5.99 0.83
CA TYR A 99 -8.96 5.09 -0.25
C TYR A 99 -8.98 3.62 0.21
N THR A 100 -9.65 2.77 -0.57
CA THR A 100 -9.71 1.32 -0.32
C THR A 100 -9.21 0.55 -1.53
N LEU A 101 -8.17 -0.24 -1.36
CA LEU A 101 -7.71 -1.18 -2.37
C LEU A 101 -8.34 -2.55 -2.14
N LEU A 102 -8.78 -3.18 -3.23
CA LEU A 102 -9.21 -4.56 -3.27
C LEU A 102 -8.34 -5.32 -4.25
N ASP A 103 -7.63 -6.30 -3.74
CA ASP A 103 -6.77 -7.20 -4.51
C ASP A 103 -7.27 -8.63 -4.35
N ALA A 104 -7.12 -9.46 -5.38
CA ALA A 104 -7.44 -10.86 -5.29
C ALA A 104 -6.54 -11.70 -6.19
N SER A 105 -6.30 -12.94 -5.79
CA SER A 105 -5.64 -13.92 -6.65
C SER A 105 -6.28 -15.29 -6.54
N ILE A 106 -6.13 -16.08 -7.59
CA ILE A 106 -6.45 -17.51 -7.61
C ILE A 106 -5.37 -18.24 -8.37
N SER A 107 -5.00 -19.41 -7.89
CA SER A 107 -4.04 -20.28 -8.55
C SER A 107 -4.51 -21.73 -8.51
N TYR A 108 -4.12 -22.49 -9.53
CA TYR A 108 -4.39 -23.90 -9.66
C TYR A 108 -3.10 -24.65 -9.98
N ARG A 109 -2.76 -25.64 -9.15
CA ARG A 109 -1.58 -26.49 -9.29
C ARG A 109 -1.96 -27.79 -9.99
N PHE A 110 -1.21 -28.17 -11.02
CA PHE A 110 -1.43 -29.38 -11.77
C PHE A 110 -0.10 -30.00 -12.22
N ASN A 111 -0.11 -31.29 -12.54
CA ASN A 111 1.04 -32.01 -13.04
C ASN A 111 0.92 -32.22 -14.55
N LEU A 112 2.00 -31.98 -15.26
CA LEU A 112 2.15 -32.28 -16.67
C LEU A 112 3.37 -33.20 -16.86
N GLY A 113 3.15 -34.49 -16.98
CA GLY A 113 4.22 -35.48 -16.92
C GLY A 113 4.92 -35.48 -15.57
N THR A 114 6.23 -35.24 -15.58
CA THR A 114 7.06 -35.12 -14.35
C THR A 114 7.13 -33.71 -13.79
N SER A 115 6.63 -32.72 -14.51
CA SER A 115 6.70 -31.30 -14.13
C SER A 115 5.47 -30.88 -13.35
N GLN A 116 5.66 -30.09 -12.29
CA GLN A 116 4.58 -29.45 -11.56
C GLN A 116 4.39 -28.02 -12.06
N LEU A 117 3.16 -27.70 -12.48
CA LEU A 117 2.79 -26.39 -13.00
C LEU A 117 1.75 -25.74 -12.10
N THR A 118 1.79 -24.41 -12.07
CA THR A 118 0.78 -23.58 -11.37
C THR A 118 0.33 -22.48 -12.33
N ALA A 119 -0.93 -22.55 -12.76
CA ALA A 119 -1.59 -21.44 -13.44
C ALA A 119 -2.14 -20.46 -12.41
N TYR A 120 -2.11 -19.17 -12.70
CA TYR A 120 -2.63 -18.16 -11.78
C TYR A 120 -3.25 -16.96 -12.51
N VAL A 121 -4.18 -16.31 -11.83
CA VAL A 121 -4.74 -15.02 -12.19
C VAL A 121 -4.62 -14.12 -10.95
N LYS A 122 -4.16 -12.88 -11.14
CA LYS A 122 -4.07 -11.85 -10.10
C LYS A 122 -4.76 -10.59 -10.58
N GLY A 123 -5.54 -9.97 -9.69
CA GLY A 123 -6.12 -8.66 -9.89
C GLY A 123 -5.65 -7.72 -8.80
N GLN A 124 -5.28 -6.51 -9.15
CA GLN A 124 -4.88 -5.45 -8.24
C GLN A 124 -5.76 -4.23 -8.47
N ASN A 125 -6.08 -3.52 -7.39
CA ASN A 125 -6.95 -2.36 -7.41
C ASN A 125 -8.25 -2.64 -8.18
N LEU A 126 -8.95 -3.73 -7.85
CA LEU A 126 -10.11 -4.23 -8.59
C LEU A 126 -11.28 -3.24 -8.62
N THR A 127 -11.33 -2.34 -7.64
CA THR A 127 -12.31 -1.24 -7.53
C THR A 127 -11.99 -0.05 -8.42
N ASP A 128 -10.80 -0.03 -9.06
CA ASP A 128 -10.31 1.07 -9.92
C ASP A 128 -10.23 2.42 -9.19
N GLU A 129 -9.78 2.37 -7.94
CA GLU A 129 -9.65 3.53 -7.07
C GLU A 129 -8.48 4.41 -7.53
N GLU A 130 -8.64 5.74 -7.53
CA GLU A 130 -7.52 6.66 -7.71
C GLU A 130 -6.70 6.75 -6.42
N VAL A 131 -5.49 6.22 -6.45
CA VAL A 131 -4.64 6.09 -5.26
C VAL A 131 -3.54 7.12 -5.25
N ARG A 132 -3.56 8.02 -4.27
CA ARG A 132 -2.49 8.97 -3.99
C ARG A 132 -1.80 8.61 -2.68
N VAL A 133 -0.57 8.10 -2.78
CA VAL A 133 0.20 7.64 -1.62
C VAL A 133 0.75 8.84 -0.85
N HIS A 134 0.26 9.09 0.37
CA HIS A 134 0.62 10.28 1.16
C HIS A 134 2.13 10.44 1.37
N THR A 135 2.87 9.34 1.53
CA THR A 135 4.32 9.35 1.74
C THR A 135 5.13 9.63 0.47
N SER A 136 4.50 9.67 -0.71
CA SER A 136 5.16 9.94 -1.98
C SER A 136 5.42 11.43 -2.19
N PHE A 137 6.59 11.77 -2.72
CA PHE A 137 6.89 13.13 -3.20
C PHE A 137 6.03 13.53 -4.40
N LEU A 138 5.51 12.57 -5.14
CA LEU A 138 4.74 12.77 -6.36
C LEU A 138 3.23 12.63 -6.14
N LYS A 139 2.75 12.59 -4.89
CA LYS A 139 1.35 12.31 -4.58
C LYS A 139 0.36 13.22 -5.29
N ASP A 140 0.73 14.50 -5.46
CA ASP A 140 -0.16 15.50 -6.06
C ASP A 140 -0.18 15.44 -7.60
N SER A 141 0.84 14.82 -8.21
CA SER A 141 1.00 14.77 -9.68
C SER A 141 0.83 13.38 -10.28
N THR A 142 1.13 12.32 -9.52
CA THR A 142 1.18 10.95 -10.07
C THR A 142 0.47 9.96 -9.14
N PRO A 143 -0.79 9.60 -9.42
CA PRO A 143 -1.45 8.51 -8.71
C PRO A 143 -0.81 7.16 -9.09
N LEU A 144 -1.06 6.14 -8.26
CA LEU A 144 -0.71 4.76 -8.63
C LEU A 144 -1.54 4.29 -9.84
N PRO A 145 -1.07 3.24 -10.55
CA PRO A 145 -1.87 2.62 -11.61
C PRO A 145 -3.26 2.21 -11.12
N GLY A 146 -4.27 2.39 -11.94
CA GLY A 146 -5.62 1.90 -11.71
C GLY A 146 -5.69 0.37 -11.72
N ARG A 147 -6.88 -0.17 -11.92
CA ARG A 147 -7.10 -1.61 -11.96
C ARG A 147 -6.18 -2.31 -12.95
N SER A 148 -5.56 -3.40 -12.50
CA SER A 148 -4.71 -4.23 -13.33
C SER A 148 -4.99 -5.72 -13.10
N MET A 149 -4.76 -6.53 -14.15
CA MET A 149 -4.89 -7.97 -14.09
C MET A 149 -3.66 -8.62 -14.73
N ALA A 150 -3.20 -9.69 -14.13
CA ALA A 150 -2.12 -10.52 -14.64
C ALA A 150 -2.54 -11.98 -14.65
N LEU A 151 -2.16 -12.72 -15.68
CA LEU A 151 -2.31 -14.17 -15.77
C LEU A 151 -0.97 -14.78 -16.14
N GLY A 152 -0.72 -15.99 -15.67
CA GLY A 152 0.53 -16.66 -15.98
C GLY A 152 0.55 -18.12 -15.58
N VAL A 153 1.60 -18.82 -16.02
CA VAL A 153 1.90 -20.17 -15.61
C VAL A 153 3.35 -20.22 -15.14
N ARG A 154 3.58 -20.85 -14.00
CA ARG A 154 4.89 -21.08 -13.41
C ARG A 154 5.13 -22.58 -13.29
N GLY A 155 6.32 -23.07 -13.64
CA GLY A 155 6.67 -24.48 -13.54
C GLY A 155 8.00 -24.71 -12.82
N SER A 156 8.14 -25.90 -12.20
CA SER A 156 9.42 -26.46 -11.77
C SER A 156 9.62 -27.82 -12.46
N PHE A 157 10.85 -28.07 -12.91
CA PHE A 157 11.22 -29.24 -13.68
C PHE A 157 12.22 -30.09 -12.90
#